data_843efab2651f6bb6d894890237780c2c
#
_entry.id   843efab2651f6bb6d894890237780c2c
#
_cell.length_a   1.000
_cell.length_b   1.000
_cell.length_c   1.000
_cell.angle_alpha   90.00
_cell.angle_beta   90.00
_cell.angle_gamma   90.00
#
_symmetry.space_group_name_H-M   'P 1'
#
loop_
_entity.id
_entity.type
_entity.pdbx_description
1 polymer ?
#
loop_
_entity_poly.entity_id
_entity_poly.type
_entity_poly.pdbx_seq_one_letter_code
_entity_poly.pdbx_strand_id
1 'polypeptide(L)'
;MRYDGTVIRPPSEADSYILQVTYGCSHNECTFCGTYLDKPFRVRPEVEVLQDIELAQEVLRGTRRVFLADGNALVLGTRRLTAILDALHCAFPDLQRVGAYANARDLLGKSQSELELLRDKGLRIVYVGLESGSDEVLRRIHKGATAAEMIESVRHAQAAGIRVSVIALLGLGGPELSAEHAQATGRAVSAMDPRYLSLLTLMLVPGTPLYRQWRNGSFELLRPEAMLAELREIVVHLEGLTGCVFRTNHASNYVPLAGTLPKDKSRLLAALDDALARGRSALRPEAWRGL
;
A
#
# COMPACT_ATOMS: atom_id res chain seq x y z
N MET A 1 -8.96 10.60 21.90
CA MET A 1 -8.28 10.30 20.62
C MET A 1 -8.62 11.41 19.65
N ARG A 2 -7.60 12.00 19.05
CA ARG A 2 -7.72 13.17 18.17
C ARG A 2 -7.33 12.77 16.76
N TYR A 3 -8.22 13.00 15.79
CA TYR A 3 -7.93 12.83 14.37
C TYR A 3 -8.05 14.18 13.66
N ASP A 4 -7.11 14.45 12.76
CA ASP A 4 -7.14 15.63 11.90
C ASP A 4 -7.39 15.19 10.46
N GLY A 5 -8.53 15.60 9.91
CA GLY A 5 -8.99 15.24 8.57
C GLY A 5 -9.28 13.76 8.38
N THR A 6 -9.38 13.34 7.12
CA THR A 6 -9.59 11.94 6.77
C THR A 6 -8.35 11.11 7.07
N VAL A 7 -8.52 9.99 7.77
CA VAL A 7 -7.45 9.03 8.06
C VAL A 7 -7.70 7.75 7.28
N ILE A 8 -6.76 7.39 6.43
CA ILE A 8 -6.84 6.20 5.56
C ILE A 8 -6.10 5.04 6.21
N ARG A 9 -6.68 3.86 6.10
CA ARG A 9 -6.06 2.60 6.52
C ARG A 9 -6.31 1.51 5.48
N PRO A 10 -5.43 0.49 5.40
CA PRO A 10 -5.71 -0.69 4.57
C PRO A 10 -6.96 -1.43 5.09
N PRO A 11 -7.78 -2.05 4.22
CA PRO A 11 -8.94 -2.84 4.66
C PRO A 11 -8.60 -3.94 5.69
N SER A 12 -7.39 -4.50 5.62
CA SER A 12 -6.88 -5.49 6.57
C SER A 12 -6.65 -4.94 7.99
N GLU A 13 -6.68 -3.63 8.17
CA GLU A 13 -6.56 -2.92 9.45
C GLU A 13 -7.91 -2.34 9.93
N ALA A 14 -9.03 -2.83 9.38
CA ALA A 14 -10.36 -2.35 9.75
C ALA A 14 -10.65 -2.44 11.27
N ASP A 15 -10.15 -3.53 11.90
CA ASP A 15 -10.33 -3.79 13.33
C ASP A 15 -9.15 -3.30 14.19
N SER A 16 -8.22 -2.55 13.63
CA SER A 16 -7.07 -2.01 14.37
C SER A 16 -7.42 -0.68 15.02
N TYR A 17 -6.89 -0.44 16.22
CA TYR A 17 -6.85 0.92 16.74
C TYR A 17 -5.97 1.77 15.81
N ILE A 18 -6.50 2.86 15.31
CA ILE A 18 -5.78 3.77 14.42
C ILE A 18 -5.16 4.89 15.26
N LEU A 19 -3.84 4.95 15.28
CA LEU A 19 -3.09 6.00 15.95
C LEU A 19 -2.43 6.91 14.92
N GLN A 20 -2.94 8.12 14.77
CA GLN A 20 -2.36 9.10 13.86
C GLN A 20 -1.08 9.67 14.47
N VAL A 21 0.08 9.41 13.86
CA VAL A 21 1.40 9.85 14.36
C VAL A 21 2.04 10.96 13.53
N THR A 22 1.54 11.13 12.30
CA THR A 22 1.86 12.23 11.40
C THR A 22 0.57 12.79 10.80
N TYR A 23 0.65 13.93 10.16
CA TYR A 23 -0.40 14.46 9.30
C TYR A 23 0.10 14.47 7.87
N GLY A 24 -0.74 14.03 6.93
CA GLY A 24 -0.38 13.99 5.52
C GLY A 24 0.70 12.97 5.18
N CYS A 25 1.28 13.09 4.00
CA CYS A 25 2.35 12.24 3.49
C CYS A 25 3.63 13.06 3.32
N SER A 26 4.78 12.54 3.79
CA SER A 26 6.07 13.26 3.68
C SER A 26 6.57 13.40 2.25
N HIS A 27 6.08 12.55 1.33
CA HIS A 27 6.37 12.67 -0.09
C HIS A 27 5.36 13.58 -0.80
N ASN A 28 4.08 13.26 -0.71
CA ASN A 28 2.90 13.99 -1.20
C ASN A 28 3.00 14.59 -2.63
N GLU A 29 3.81 14.00 -3.52
CA GLU A 29 4.04 14.46 -4.89
C GLU A 29 3.43 13.52 -5.95
N CYS A 30 2.94 12.34 -5.53
CA CYS A 30 2.38 11.36 -6.46
C CYS A 30 1.19 11.96 -7.21
N THR A 31 1.29 11.99 -8.56
CA THR A 31 0.32 12.70 -9.43
C THR A 31 -1.10 12.14 -9.37
N PHE A 32 -1.27 10.89 -8.95
CA PHE A 32 -2.57 10.20 -8.85
C PHE A 32 -3.20 10.29 -7.46
N CYS A 33 -2.40 10.59 -6.42
CA CYS A 33 -2.84 10.49 -5.03
C CYS A 33 -3.65 11.71 -4.61
N GLY A 34 -4.91 11.48 -4.23
CA GLY A 34 -5.82 12.52 -3.72
C GLY A 34 -5.94 12.57 -2.20
N THR A 35 -5.28 11.64 -1.48
CA THR A 35 -5.52 11.43 -0.03
C THR A 35 -5.12 12.62 0.84
N TYR A 36 -4.08 13.35 0.44
CA TYR A 36 -3.48 14.41 1.27
C TYR A 36 -3.34 15.74 0.52
N LEU A 37 -4.22 16.02 -0.46
CA LEU A 37 -4.19 17.26 -1.25
C LEU A 37 -4.32 18.51 -0.38
N ASP A 38 -5.15 18.45 0.65
CA ASP A 38 -5.48 19.53 1.59
C ASP A 38 -4.83 19.36 2.97
N LYS A 39 -3.97 18.35 3.14
CA LYS A 39 -3.33 18.01 4.41
C LYS A 39 -1.80 18.11 4.31
N PRO A 40 -1.20 19.27 4.61
CA PRO A 40 0.25 19.44 4.62
C PRO A 40 0.93 18.46 5.58
N PHE A 41 2.08 17.92 5.15
CA PHE A 41 2.85 17.03 6.00
C PHE A 41 3.37 17.74 7.24
N ARG A 42 3.18 17.12 8.39
CA ARG A 42 3.80 17.48 9.65
C ARG A 42 3.85 16.28 10.60
N VAL A 43 4.85 16.28 11.45
CA VAL A 43 4.97 15.27 12.52
C VAL A 43 4.14 15.73 13.73
N ARG A 44 3.27 14.87 14.27
CA ARG A 44 2.51 15.20 15.49
C ARG A 44 3.43 15.34 16.69
N PRO A 45 3.19 16.27 17.62
CA PRO A 45 3.92 16.33 18.89
C PRO A 45 3.85 15.00 19.63
N GLU A 46 5.00 14.53 20.16
CA GLU A 46 5.08 13.22 20.82
C GLU A 46 4.15 13.15 22.04
N VAL A 47 4.07 14.23 22.82
CA VAL A 47 3.17 14.32 23.97
C VAL A 47 1.70 14.09 23.61
N GLU A 48 1.26 14.60 22.46
CA GLU A 48 -0.13 14.39 22.00
C GLU A 48 -0.38 12.95 21.58
N VAL A 49 0.60 12.30 20.95
CA VAL A 49 0.51 10.89 20.56
C VAL A 49 0.43 10.00 21.81
N LEU A 50 1.26 10.26 22.82
CA LEU A 50 1.24 9.53 24.07
C LEU A 50 -0.07 9.72 24.85
N GLN A 51 -0.60 10.96 24.93
CA GLN A 51 -1.92 11.23 25.50
C GLN A 51 -3.05 10.50 24.79
N ASP A 52 -2.98 10.36 23.43
CA ASP A 52 -3.99 9.59 22.70
C ASP A 52 -3.90 8.09 22.99
N ILE A 53 -2.71 7.55 23.28
CA ILE A 53 -2.53 6.16 23.74
C ILE A 53 -3.17 5.96 25.13
N GLU A 54 -2.92 6.89 26.07
CA GLU A 54 -3.50 6.86 27.41
C GLU A 54 -5.04 6.88 27.35
N LEU A 55 -5.62 7.81 26.58
CA LEU A 55 -7.07 7.89 26.38
C LEU A 55 -7.64 6.63 25.70
N ALA A 56 -6.90 6.03 24.78
CA ALA A 56 -7.33 4.81 24.10
C ALA A 56 -7.31 3.60 25.04
N GLN A 57 -6.39 3.53 25.98
CA GLN A 57 -6.30 2.48 26.99
C GLN A 57 -7.58 2.36 27.82
N GLU A 58 -8.22 3.48 28.13
CA GLU A 58 -9.45 3.51 28.94
C GLU A 58 -10.66 2.90 28.20
N VAL A 59 -10.76 3.11 26.87
CA VAL A 59 -11.96 2.80 26.08
C VAL A 59 -11.77 1.61 25.12
N LEU A 60 -10.53 1.26 24.75
CA LEU A 60 -10.24 0.20 23.79
C LEU A 60 -9.52 -0.99 24.46
N ARG A 61 -10.06 -1.44 25.60
CA ARG A 61 -9.54 -2.62 26.32
C ARG A 61 -9.52 -3.85 25.42
N GLY A 62 -8.45 -4.66 25.50
CA GLY A 62 -8.29 -5.86 24.67
C GLY A 62 -7.84 -5.56 23.23
N THR A 63 -7.33 -4.36 22.95
CA THR A 63 -6.74 -4.01 21.66
C THR A 63 -5.58 -4.95 21.33
N ARG A 64 -5.69 -5.66 20.21
CA ARG A 64 -4.68 -6.63 19.73
C ARG A 64 -3.88 -6.11 18.54
N ARG A 65 -4.37 -5.07 17.87
CA ARG A 65 -3.75 -4.50 16.66
C ARG A 65 -3.82 -2.99 16.71
N VAL A 66 -2.73 -2.35 16.33
CA VAL A 66 -2.63 -0.91 16.16
C VAL A 66 -2.10 -0.62 14.78
N PHE A 67 -2.61 0.41 14.13
CA PHE A 67 -2.10 0.92 12.88
C PHE A 67 -1.65 2.36 13.04
N LEU A 68 -0.34 2.61 12.81
CA LEU A 68 0.23 3.95 12.83
C LEU A 68 -0.09 4.67 11.51
N ALA A 69 -0.93 5.67 11.56
CA ALA A 69 -1.33 6.53 10.46
C ALA A 69 -0.63 7.89 10.62
N ASP A 70 -0.45 8.75 9.68
CA ASP A 70 -0.93 8.93 8.33
C ASP A 70 0.02 8.39 7.25
N GLY A 71 0.19 9.12 6.15
CA GLY A 71 0.76 8.70 4.87
C GLY A 71 2.01 7.83 4.90
N ASN A 72 2.94 8.04 5.83
CA ASN A 72 4.08 7.16 6.08
C ASN A 72 4.68 7.36 7.47
N ALA A 73 4.19 6.62 8.44
CA ALA A 73 4.67 6.72 9.83
C ALA A 73 6.17 6.41 9.99
N LEU A 74 6.77 5.63 9.09
CA LEU A 74 8.19 5.26 9.11
C LEU A 74 9.16 6.42 8.83
N VAL A 75 8.67 7.60 8.42
CA VAL A 75 9.46 8.84 8.36
C VAL A 75 9.96 9.27 9.74
N LEU A 76 9.28 8.85 10.81
CA LEU A 76 9.72 9.12 12.17
C LEU A 76 11.04 8.43 12.47
N GLY A 77 11.93 9.12 13.20
CA GLY A 77 13.18 8.53 13.65
C GLY A 77 12.96 7.35 14.60
N THR A 78 13.90 6.42 14.60
CA THR A 78 13.82 5.15 15.34
C THR A 78 13.56 5.34 16.83
N ARG A 79 14.23 6.30 17.49
CA ARG A 79 14.00 6.64 18.92
C ARG A 79 12.52 6.95 19.20
N ARG A 80 11.90 7.76 18.34
CA ARG A 80 10.51 8.16 18.53
C ARG A 80 9.52 7.03 18.25
N LEU A 81 9.76 6.24 17.21
CA LEU A 81 8.98 5.04 16.93
C LEU A 81 9.05 4.05 18.10
N THR A 82 10.24 3.84 18.66
CA THR A 82 10.45 2.97 19.83
C THR A 82 9.65 3.46 21.04
N ALA A 83 9.68 4.76 21.35
CA ALA A 83 8.90 5.33 22.46
C ALA A 83 7.38 5.11 22.28
N ILE A 84 6.86 5.30 21.05
CA ILE A 84 5.45 5.04 20.73
C ILE A 84 5.12 3.54 20.89
N LEU A 85 5.97 2.65 20.37
CA LEU A 85 5.76 1.20 20.46
C LEU A 85 5.78 0.71 21.91
N ASP A 86 6.71 1.22 22.74
CA ASP A 86 6.77 0.90 24.16
C ASP A 86 5.51 1.38 24.92
N ALA A 87 5.07 2.62 24.65
CA ALA A 87 3.83 3.14 25.23
C ALA A 87 2.60 2.31 24.84
N LEU A 88 2.51 1.86 23.58
CA LEU A 88 1.44 0.99 23.10
C LEU A 88 1.45 -0.37 23.80
N HIS A 89 2.59 -0.99 24.01
CA HIS A 89 2.69 -2.26 24.75
C HIS A 89 2.36 -2.11 26.24
N CYS A 90 2.72 -0.97 26.86
CA CYS A 90 2.31 -0.67 28.23
C CYS A 90 0.77 -0.49 28.33
N ALA A 91 0.17 0.22 27.36
CA ALA A 91 -1.26 0.50 27.38
C ALA A 91 -2.12 -0.71 27.02
N PHE A 92 -1.62 -1.59 26.15
CA PHE A 92 -2.37 -2.75 25.62
C PHE A 92 -1.57 -4.05 25.82
N PRO A 93 -1.73 -4.73 26.97
CA PRO A 93 -0.98 -5.98 27.27
C PRO A 93 -1.24 -7.10 26.25
N ASP A 94 -2.40 -7.12 25.59
CA ASP A 94 -2.78 -8.11 24.58
C ASP A 94 -2.33 -7.72 23.16
N LEU A 95 -1.56 -6.65 23.00
CA LEU A 95 -1.12 -6.16 21.69
C LEU A 95 -0.23 -7.18 20.98
N GLN A 96 -0.69 -7.63 19.81
CA GLN A 96 -0.01 -8.66 19.01
C GLN A 96 0.83 -8.08 17.89
N ARG A 97 0.37 -6.95 17.31
CA ARG A 97 1.10 -6.30 16.22
C ARG A 97 0.78 -4.82 16.10
N VAL A 98 1.78 -4.10 15.63
CA VAL A 98 1.64 -2.75 15.09
C VAL A 98 1.91 -2.82 13.58
N GLY A 99 1.08 -2.13 12.78
CA GLY A 99 1.27 -1.93 11.36
C GLY A 99 1.47 -0.46 11.03
N ALA A 100 2.06 -0.14 9.88
CA ALA A 100 2.26 1.24 9.42
C ALA A 100 2.39 1.32 7.90
N TYR A 101 2.06 2.49 7.31
CA TYR A 101 2.54 2.80 5.96
C TYR A 101 4.02 3.16 6.00
N ALA A 102 4.74 2.80 4.94
CA ALA A 102 6.15 3.11 4.74
C ALA A 102 6.45 3.47 3.28
N ASN A 103 7.38 4.40 3.08
CA ASN A 103 8.00 4.69 1.79
C ASN A 103 9.35 3.99 1.68
N ALA A 104 9.83 3.74 0.45
CA ALA A 104 11.13 3.14 0.22
C ALA A 104 12.27 3.92 0.89
N ARG A 105 12.28 5.26 0.73
CA ARG A 105 13.27 6.14 1.38
C ARG A 105 13.35 5.94 2.89
N ASP A 106 12.19 5.82 3.56
CA ASP A 106 12.15 5.72 5.02
C ASP A 106 12.64 4.36 5.52
N LEU A 107 12.41 3.30 4.74
CA LEU A 107 12.93 1.97 5.03
C LEU A 107 14.43 1.89 4.78
N LEU A 108 14.91 2.38 3.64
CA LEU A 108 16.33 2.42 3.28
C LEU A 108 17.15 3.39 4.16
N GLY A 109 16.50 4.42 4.69
CA GLY A 109 17.12 5.37 5.62
C GLY A 109 17.33 4.84 7.05
N LYS A 110 16.82 3.65 7.37
CA LYS A 110 17.05 2.97 8.65
C LYS A 110 18.04 1.83 8.46
N SER A 111 18.97 1.68 9.41
CA SER A 111 19.87 0.52 9.41
C SER A 111 19.11 -0.78 9.67
N GLN A 112 19.74 -1.90 9.32
CA GLN A 112 19.20 -3.23 9.58
C GLN A 112 18.86 -3.42 11.07
N SER A 113 19.76 -3.01 11.96
CA SER A 113 19.58 -3.10 13.43
C SER A 113 18.45 -2.22 13.95
N GLU A 114 18.20 -1.06 13.32
CA GLU A 114 17.06 -0.20 13.67
C GLU A 114 15.73 -0.85 13.27
N LEU A 115 15.63 -1.44 12.09
CA LEU A 115 14.43 -2.17 11.67
C LEU A 115 14.20 -3.41 12.54
N GLU A 116 15.25 -4.15 12.91
CA GLU A 116 15.17 -5.27 13.85
C GLU A 116 14.66 -4.83 15.22
N LEU A 117 15.19 -3.73 15.75
CA LEU A 117 14.71 -3.14 17.01
C LEU A 117 13.22 -2.79 16.92
N LEU A 118 12.77 -2.14 15.84
CA LEU A 118 11.35 -1.80 15.65
C LEU A 118 10.49 -3.06 15.54
N ARG A 119 10.97 -4.10 14.85
CA ARG A 119 10.30 -5.40 14.79
C ARG A 119 10.16 -6.03 16.18
N ASP A 120 11.22 -6.01 17.02
CA ASP A 120 11.22 -6.56 18.37
C ASP A 120 10.28 -5.79 19.30
N LYS A 121 10.14 -4.50 19.07
CA LYS A 121 9.16 -3.61 19.73
C LYS A 121 7.74 -3.71 19.18
N GLY A 122 7.46 -4.65 18.26
CA GLY A 122 6.09 -4.98 17.82
C GLY A 122 5.67 -4.43 16.47
N LEU A 123 6.52 -3.74 15.71
CA LEU A 123 6.25 -3.38 14.30
C LEU A 123 6.34 -4.66 13.45
N ARG A 124 5.20 -5.28 13.17
CA ARG A 124 5.15 -6.61 12.52
C ARG A 124 4.85 -6.57 11.04
N ILE A 125 4.30 -5.47 10.53
CA ILE A 125 3.92 -5.32 9.14
C ILE A 125 4.03 -3.87 8.68
N VAL A 126 4.57 -3.68 7.48
CA VAL A 126 4.53 -2.39 6.78
C VAL A 126 3.80 -2.53 5.45
N TYR A 127 3.10 -1.47 5.06
CA TYR A 127 2.37 -1.35 3.80
C TYR A 127 3.13 -0.40 2.89
N VAL A 128 3.55 -0.91 1.73
CA VAL A 128 4.41 -0.19 0.78
C VAL A 128 3.71 -0.10 -0.57
N GLY A 129 3.47 1.11 -1.02
CA GLY A 129 2.98 1.36 -2.37
C GLY A 129 4.13 1.24 -3.37
N LEU A 130 4.19 0.14 -4.13
CA LEU A 130 5.06 -0.02 -5.30
C LEU A 130 4.54 0.81 -6.47
N GLU A 131 3.24 0.80 -6.66
CA GLU A 131 2.43 1.39 -7.74
C GLU A 131 2.74 0.80 -9.12
N SER A 132 4.00 0.75 -9.53
CA SER A 132 4.51 0.18 -10.79
C SER A 132 5.90 -0.42 -10.61
N GLY A 133 6.25 -1.39 -11.43
CA GLY A 133 7.61 -1.88 -11.60
C GLY A 133 8.37 -1.22 -12.76
N SER A 134 7.71 -0.35 -13.55
CA SER A 134 8.33 0.41 -14.63
C SER A 134 8.85 1.74 -14.12
N ASP A 135 10.15 2.00 -14.28
CA ASP A 135 10.78 3.26 -13.90
C ASP A 135 10.18 4.46 -14.66
N GLU A 136 9.79 4.27 -15.93
CA GLU A 136 9.14 5.32 -16.71
C GLU A 136 7.75 5.68 -16.13
N VAL A 137 6.96 4.68 -15.73
CA VAL A 137 5.66 4.92 -15.05
C VAL A 137 5.89 5.59 -13.70
N LEU A 138 6.84 5.09 -12.89
CA LEU A 138 7.18 5.68 -11.58
C LEU A 138 7.63 7.14 -11.70
N ARG A 139 8.41 7.47 -12.73
CA ARG A 139 8.82 8.83 -13.03
C ARG A 139 7.63 9.73 -13.42
N ARG A 140 6.74 9.25 -14.32
CA ARG A 140 5.57 10.00 -14.77
C ARG A 140 4.59 10.30 -13.62
N ILE A 141 4.46 9.38 -12.68
CA ILE A 141 3.58 9.58 -11.52
C ILE A 141 4.27 10.27 -10.34
N HIS A 142 5.51 10.68 -10.48
CA HIS A 142 6.32 11.32 -9.42
C HIS A 142 6.41 10.48 -8.15
N LYS A 143 6.65 9.16 -8.29
CA LYS A 143 6.74 8.25 -7.14
C LYS A 143 7.91 8.55 -6.21
N GLY A 144 8.98 9.17 -6.71
CA GLY A 144 10.17 9.54 -5.95
C GLY A 144 11.07 8.37 -5.56
N ALA A 145 10.90 7.21 -6.21
CA ALA A 145 11.75 6.03 -6.07
C ALA A 145 11.72 5.22 -7.37
N THR A 146 12.82 4.56 -7.68
CA THR A 146 12.95 3.59 -8.78
C THR A 146 12.43 2.22 -8.38
N ALA A 147 12.16 1.35 -9.36
CA ALA A 147 11.78 -0.04 -9.11
C ALA A 147 12.86 -0.79 -8.29
N ALA A 148 14.13 -0.54 -8.56
CA ALA A 148 15.25 -1.12 -7.83
C ALA A 148 15.25 -0.71 -6.35
N GLU A 149 15.09 0.58 -6.04
CA GLU A 149 14.97 1.07 -4.66
C GLU A 149 13.74 0.50 -3.95
N MET A 150 12.62 0.36 -4.66
CA MET A 150 11.41 -0.27 -4.10
C MET A 150 11.67 -1.75 -3.74
N ILE A 151 12.33 -2.52 -4.63
CA ILE A 151 12.71 -3.91 -4.38
C ILE A 151 13.64 -4.00 -3.16
N GLU A 152 14.68 -3.18 -3.13
CA GLU A 152 15.66 -3.15 -2.04
C GLU A 152 14.98 -2.83 -0.71
N SER A 153 14.13 -1.81 -0.66
CA SER A 153 13.42 -1.40 0.56
C SER A 153 12.54 -2.51 1.14
N VAL A 154 11.84 -3.25 0.28
CA VAL A 154 11.01 -4.38 0.70
C VAL A 154 11.87 -5.51 1.25
N ARG A 155 12.95 -5.87 0.55
CA ARG A 155 13.89 -6.91 1.01
C ARG A 155 14.58 -6.52 2.33
N HIS A 156 14.94 -5.26 2.47
CA HIS A 156 15.55 -4.72 3.69
C HIS A 156 14.62 -4.87 4.90
N ALA A 157 13.34 -4.51 4.76
CA ALA A 157 12.34 -4.72 5.81
C ALA A 157 12.13 -6.21 6.13
N GLN A 158 12.07 -7.06 5.10
CA GLN A 158 11.90 -8.52 5.26
C GLN A 158 13.13 -9.16 5.95
N ALA A 159 14.34 -8.74 5.63
CA ALA A 159 15.57 -9.19 6.28
C ALA A 159 15.55 -8.89 7.78
N ALA A 160 14.93 -7.78 8.20
CA ALA A 160 14.70 -7.46 9.62
C ALA A 160 13.57 -8.29 10.26
N GLY A 161 12.87 -9.15 9.51
CA GLY A 161 11.75 -9.95 9.98
C GLY A 161 10.41 -9.20 10.02
N ILE A 162 10.30 -8.04 9.37
CA ILE A 162 9.06 -7.28 9.21
C ILE A 162 8.34 -7.79 7.97
N ARG A 163 7.07 -8.17 8.10
CA ARG A 163 6.24 -8.55 6.95
C ARG A 163 5.94 -7.33 6.09
N VAL A 164 5.93 -7.49 4.79
CA VAL A 164 5.59 -6.41 3.87
C VAL A 164 4.32 -6.76 3.09
N SER A 165 3.40 -5.79 3.04
CA SER A 165 2.25 -5.79 2.15
C SER A 165 2.53 -4.80 1.02
N VAL A 166 2.73 -5.32 -0.19
CA VAL A 166 2.98 -4.51 -1.39
C VAL A 166 1.65 -4.17 -2.05
N ILE A 167 1.51 -2.93 -2.47
CA ILE A 167 0.34 -2.41 -3.19
C ILE A 167 0.83 -1.88 -4.54
N ALA A 168 0.14 -2.24 -5.63
CA ALA A 168 0.36 -1.65 -6.94
C ALA A 168 -0.97 -1.28 -7.61
N LEU A 169 -0.92 -0.33 -8.56
CA LEU A 169 -2.10 0.23 -9.20
C LEU A 169 -2.16 -0.15 -10.67
N LEU A 170 -3.26 -0.76 -11.09
CA LEU A 170 -3.57 -1.02 -12.49
C LEU A 170 -3.91 0.30 -13.20
N GLY A 171 -3.47 0.42 -14.45
CA GLY A 171 -3.84 1.52 -15.32
C GLY A 171 -2.95 2.76 -15.25
N LEU A 172 -1.93 2.78 -14.40
CA LEU A 172 -1.04 3.95 -14.25
C LEU A 172 -0.21 4.26 -15.51
N GLY A 173 0.08 3.24 -16.33
CA GLY A 173 0.81 3.42 -17.58
C GLY A 173 -0.03 3.97 -18.74
N GLY A 174 -1.36 4.07 -18.57
CA GLY A 174 -2.24 4.33 -19.69
C GLY A 174 -2.10 3.25 -20.79
N PRO A 175 -2.74 3.44 -21.98
CA PRO A 175 -2.61 2.47 -23.07
C PRO A 175 -1.19 2.30 -23.61
N GLU A 176 -0.40 3.38 -23.58
CA GLU A 176 0.96 3.42 -24.11
C GLU A 176 1.93 2.50 -23.38
N LEU A 177 1.89 2.50 -22.04
CA LEU A 177 2.84 1.78 -21.20
C LEU A 177 2.23 0.58 -20.48
N SER A 178 0.98 0.21 -20.76
CA SER A 178 0.27 -0.86 -20.04
C SER A 178 1.03 -2.20 -20.05
N ALA A 179 1.52 -2.63 -21.20
CA ALA A 179 2.26 -3.89 -21.32
C ALA A 179 3.59 -3.85 -20.55
N GLU A 180 4.37 -2.77 -20.68
CA GLU A 180 5.60 -2.58 -19.92
C GLU A 180 5.35 -2.53 -18.43
N HIS A 181 4.35 -1.73 -18.00
CA HIS A 181 3.92 -1.61 -16.62
C HIS A 181 3.56 -2.97 -16.02
N ALA A 182 2.76 -3.77 -16.74
CA ALA A 182 2.31 -5.08 -16.25
C ALA A 182 3.50 -6.03 -16.05
N GLN A 183 4.33 -6.20 -17.08
CA GLN A 183 5.48 -7.10 -17.05
C GLN A 183 6.50 -6.67 -15.99
N ALA A 184 6.84 -5.38 -15.96
CA ALA A 184 7.79 -4.86 -14.98
C ALA A 184 7.27 -4.99 -13.54
N THR A 185 5.96 -4.74 -13.32
CA THR A 185 5.35 -4.90 -12.00
C THR A 185 5.37 -6.36 -11.54
N GLY A 186 5.03 -7.30 -12.43
CA GLY A 186 5.13 -8.73 -12.12
C GLY A 186 6.56 -9.15 -11.74
N ARG A 187 7.57 -8.70 -12.50
CA ARG A 187 8.99 -8.98 -12.20
C ARG A 187 9.44 -8.32 -10.89
N ALA A 188 9.06 -7.07 -10.63
CA ALA A 188 9.42 -6.38 -9.40
C ALA A 188 8.84 -7.08 -8.17
N VAL A 189 7.56 -7.45 -8.20
CA VAL A 189 6.91 -8.20 -7.12
C VAL A 189 7.56 -9.58 -6.93
N SER A 190 7.89 -10.27 -8.02
CA SER A 190 8.63 -11.55 -7.95
C SER A 190 9.98 -11.40 -7.27
N ALA A 191 10.71 -10.33 -7.60
CA ALA A 191 11.99 -10.03 -6.97
C ALA A 191 11.84 -9.65 -5.48
N MET A 192 10.71 -9.08 -5.06
CA MET A 192 10.42 -8.74 -3.66
C MET A 192 10.01 -9.96 -2.83
N ASP A 193 9.30 -10.92 -3.41
CA ASP A 193 8.60 -12.02 -2.73
C ASP A 193 7.86 -11.57 -1.46
N PRO A 194 6.88 -10.65 -1.56
CA PRO A 194 6.24 -10.08 -0.39
C PRO A 194 5.24 -11.07 0.22
N ARG A 195 5.02 -10.95 1.55
CA ARG A 195 3.99 -11.77 2.22
C ARG A 195 2.57 -11.48 1.71
N TYR A 196 2.28 -10.24 1.32
CA TYR A 196 0.98 -9.82 0.80
C TYR A 196 1.17 -8.95 -0.45
N LEU A 197 0.34 -9.18 -1.45
CA LEU A 197 0.22 -8.38 -2.66
C LEU A 197 -1.23 -7.97 -2.86
N SER A 198 -1.48 -6.67 -2.96
CA SER A 198 -2.79 -6.12 -3.35
C SER A 198 -2.64 -5.32 -4.63
N LEU A 199 -3.42 -5.68 -5.65
CA LEU A 199 -3.55 -4.86 -6.86
C LEU A 199 -4.87 -4.11 -6.81
N LEU A 200 -4.81 -2.79 -6.98
CA LEU A 200 -5.95 -1.89 -6.99
C LEU A 200 -6.08 -1.28 -8.38
N THR A 201 -7.28 -0.93 -8.80
CA THR A 201 -7.50 -0.24 -10.07
C THR A 201 -7.46 1.27 -9.85
N LEU A 202 -6.71 1.97 -10.69
CA LEU A 202 -6.64 3.43 -10.69
C LEU A 202 -8.05 4.03 -10.76
N MET A 203 -8.31 4.97 -9.87
CA MET A 203 -9.45 5.87 -9.90
C MET A 203 -8.96 7.30 -10.00
N LEU A 204 -9.50 8.06 -10.94
CA LEU A 204 -9.11 9.46 -11.14
C LEU A 204 -9.76 10.33 -10.07
N VAL A 205 -8.95 10.92 -9.21
CA VAL A 205 -9.42 11.76 -8.11
C VAL A 205 -9.40 13.25 -8.53
N PRO A 206 -10.54 13.95 -8.50
CA PRO A 206 -10.58 15.39 -8.78
C PRO A 206 -9.56 16.16 -7.92
N GLY A 207 -8.93 17.17 -8.53
CA GLY A 207 -7.89 17.96 -7.85
C GLY A 207 -6.46 17.46 -8.05
N THR A 208 -6.27 16.17 -8.39
CA THR A 208 -4.93 15.61 -8.62
C THR A 208 -4.33 16.06 -9.96
N PRO A 209 -2.98 16.07 -10.08
CA PRO A 209 -2.32 16.31 -11.37
C PRO A 209 -2.76 15.32 -12.45
N LEU A 210 -2.87 14.02 -12.14
CA LEU A 210 -3.27 13.00 -13.10
C LEU A 210 -4.71 13.21 -13.60
N TYR A 211 -5.63 13.65 -12.72
CA TYR A 211 -6.98 14.03 -13.13
C TYR A 211 -6.99 15.19 -14.13
N ARG A 212 -6.12 16.20 -13.92
CA ARG A 212 -5.97 17.31 -14.87
C ARG A 212 -5.39 16.86 -16.21
N GLN A 213 -4.41 15.95 -16.19
CA GLN A 213 -3.85 15.35 -17.41
C GLN A 213 -4.88 14.55 -18.19
N TRP A 214 -5.73 13.79 -17.51
CA TRP A 214 -6.86 13.11 -18.16
C TRP A 214 -7.86 14.10 -18.77
N ARG A 215 -8.20 15.16 -18.06
CA ARG A 215 -9.15 16.18 -18.54
C ARG A 215 -8.66 16.93 -19.78
N ASN A 216 -7.38 17.15 -19.91
CA ASN A 216 -6.78 17.84 -21.05
C ASN A 216 -6.28 16.91 -22.16
N GLY A 217 -6.49 15.58 -22.02
CA GLY A 217 -6.12 14.59 -23.02
C GLY A 217 -4.65 14.17 -23.04
N SER A 218 -3.82 14.62 -22.09
CA SER A 218 -2.41 14.20 -21.99
C SER A 218 -2.20 12.89 -21.22
N PHE A 219 -3.24 12.33 -20.62
CA PHE A 219 -3.31 10.99 -20.05
C PHE A 219 -4.61 10.31 -20.50
N GLU A 220 -4.52 9.08 -20.96
CA GLU A 220 -5.67 8.24 -21.29
C GLU A 220 -5.82 7.12 -20.26
N LEU A 221 -7.01 7.00 -19.65
CA LEU A 221 -7.31 5.93 -18.73
C LEU A 221 -7.63 4.64 -19.52
N LEU A 222 -7.09 3.52 -19.08
CA LEU A 222 -7.44 2.21 -19.66
C LEU A 222 -8.94 1.92 -19.54
N ARG A 223 -9.51 1.34 -20.57
CA ARG A 223 -10.86 0.78 -20.50
C ARG A 223 -10.91 -0.42 -19.56
N PRO A 224 -12.08 -0.73 -18.97
CA PRO A 224 -12.21 -1.80 -17.97
C PRO A 224 -11.65 -3.15 -18.42
N GLU A 225 -11.89 -3.53 -19.69
CA GLU A 225 -11.38 -4.77 -20.26
C GLU A 225 -9.84 -4.77 -20.38
N ALA A 226 -9.25 -3.62 -20.72
CA ALA A 226 -7.80 -3.46 -20.78
C ALA A 226 -7.17 -3.48 -19.38
N MET A 227 -7.84 -2.94 -18.34
CA MET A 227 -7.41 -3.08 -16.94
C MET A 227 -7.38 -4.55 -16.52
N LEU A 228 -8.35 -5.34 -16.95
CA LEU A 228 -8.39 -6.77 -16.65
C LEU A 228 -7.28 -7.54 -17.39
N ALA A 229 -7.00 -7.17 -18.64
CA ALA A 229 -5.89 -7.74 -19.41
C ALA A 229 -4.54 -7.40 -18.77
N GLU A 230 -4.36 -6.16 -18.29
CA GLU A 230 -3.17 -5.73 -17.56
C GLU A 230 -3.00 -6.52 -16.25
N LEU A 231 -4.09 -6.70 -15.48
CA LEU A 231 -4.08 -7.53 -14.28
C LEU A 231 -3.64 -8.97 -14.60
N ARG A 232 -4.18 -9.56 -15.66
CA ARG A 232 -3.80 -10.90 -16.12
C ARG A 232 -2.32 -10.98 -16.46
N GLU A 233 -1.81 -9.99 -17.19
CA GLU A 233 -0.40 -9.94 -17.59
C GLU A 233 0.52 -9.82 -16.37
N ILE A 234 0.16 -9.00 -15.35
CA ILE A 234 0.89 -8.98 -14.09
C ILE A 234 0.94 -10.38 -13.47
N VAL A 235 -0.20 -11.06 -13.36
CA VAL A 235 -0.27 -12.41 -12.74
C VAL A 235 0.56 -13.42 -13.52
N VAL A 236 0.62 -13.34 -14.86
CA VAL A 236 1.49 -14.19 -15.69
C VAL A 236 2.96 -14.04 -15.28
N HIS A 237 3.41 -12.81 -14.99
CA HIS A 237 4.80 -12.50 -14.64
C HIS A 237 5.13 -12.62 -13.15
N LEU A 238 4.18 -13.08 -12.31
CA LEU A 238 4.46 -13.42 -10.90
C LEU A 238 5.11 -14.79 -10.82
N GLU A 239 6.41 -14.83 -10.58
CA GLU A 239 7.23 -16.04 -10.53
C GLU A 239 8.06 -16.12 -9.25
N GLY A 240 8.47 -17.33 -8.83
CA GLY A 240 9.36 -17.53 -7.70
C GLY A 240 8.81 -17.11 -6.33
N LEU A 241 7.51 -16.84 -6.21
CA LEU A 241 6.88 -16.47 -4.93
C LEU A 241 6.77 -17.68 -4.00
N THR A 242 7.07 -17.47 -2.69
CA THR A 242 7.14 -18.56 -1.70
C THR A 242 5.90 -18.68 -0.81
N GLY A 243 4.88 -17.87 -1.00
CA GLY A 243 3.65 -17.90 -0.20
C GLY A 243 2.93 -16.58 -0.10
N CYS A 244 2.93 -15.80 -1.19
CA CYS A 244 2.31 -14.49 -1.26
C CYS A 244 0.78 -14.58 -1.24
N VAL A 245 0.15 -13.90 -0.31
CA VAL A 245 -1.32 -13.74 -0.24
C VAL A 245 -1.72 -12.64 -1.20
N PHE A 246 -2.36 -13.04 -2.30
CA PHE A 246 -2.79 -12.16 -3.39
C PHE A 246 -4.24 -11.71 -3.22
N ARG A 247 -4.52 -10.43 -3.48
CA ARG A 247 -5.86 -9.83 -3.40
C ARG A 247 -6.09 -8.78 -4.49
N THR A 248 -7.29 -8.82 -5.09
CA THR A 248 -7.87 -7.74 -5.91
C THR A 248 -9.30 -7.43 -5.46
N ASN A 249 -9.62 -7.63 -4.19
CA ASN A 249 -10.97 -7.47 -3.65
C ASN A 249 -11.29 -6.06 -3.14
N HIS A 250 -10.40 -5.10 -3.35
CA HIS A 250 -10.67 -3.69 -3.05
C HIS A 250 -11.84 -3.16 -3.90
N ALA A 251 -12.58 -2.18 -3.37
CA ALA A 251 -13.75 -1.61 -4.05
C ALA A 251 -13.42 -0.97 -5.41
N SER A 252 -12.20 -0.50 -5.62
CA SER A 252 -11.75 0.05 -6.91
C SER A 252 -11.66 -0.98 -8.04
N ASN A 253 -11.60 -2.28 -7.73
CA ASN A 253 -11.37 -3.32 -8.74
C ASN A 253 -12.67 -3.77 -9.43
N TYR A 254 -12.56 -4.09 -10.71
CA TYR A 254 -13.66 -4.64 -11.52
C TYR A 254 -13.93 -6.11 -11.20
N VAL A 255 -12.90 -6.89 -10.87
CA VAL A 255 -13.03 -8.33 -10.56
C VAL A 255 -12.33 -8.62 -9.22
N PRO A 256 -13.09 -9.06 -8.20
CA PRO A 256 -12.51 -9.42 -6.91
C PRO A 256 -11.91 -10.83 -6.97
N LEU A 257 -10.60 -10.94 -6.84
CA LEU A 257 -9.88 -12.21 -6.77
C LEU A 257 -9.09 -12.32 -5.47
N ALA A 258 -8.90 -13.56 -5.03
CA ALA A 258 -8.11 -13.88 -3.85
C ALA A 258 -7.43 -15.24 -4.02
N GLY A 259 -6.19 -15.37 -3.56
CA GLY A 259 -5.45 -16.62 -3.60
C GLY A 259 -4.12 -16.52 -2.85
N THR A 260 -3.40 -17.65 -2.84
CA THR A 260 -2.03 -17.75 -2.34
C THR A 260 -1.13 -18.20 -3.48
N LEU A 261 -0.14 -17.39 -3.82
CA LEU A 261 0.83 -17.70 -4.88
C LEU A 261 2.05 -18.43 -4.31
N PRO A 262 2.61 -19.41 -5.05
CA PRO A 262 2.26 -19.78 -6.43
C PRO A 262 1.09 -20.76 -6.54
N LYS A 263 0.61 -21.34 -5.42
CA LYS A 263 -0.39 -22.43 -5.39
C LYS A 263 -1.62 -22.16 -6.26
N ASP A 264 -2.17 -20.94 -6.16
CA ASP A 264 -3.43 -20.59 -6.82
C ASP A 264 -3.24 -19.89 -8.19
N LYS A 265 -2.00 -19.79 -8.72
CA LYS A 265 -1.72 -19.01 -9.95
C LYS A 265 -2.58 -19.47 -11.13
N SER A 266 -2.64 -20.78 -11.40
CA SER A 266 -3.42 -21.34 -12.53
C SER A 266 -4.92 -21.05 -12.39
N ARG A 267 -5.47 -21.15 -11.17
CA ARG A 267 -6.88 -20.83 -10.88
C ARG A 267 -7.17 -19.34 -11.08
N LEU A 268 -6.26 -18.47 -10.66
CA LEU A 268 -6.40 -17.02 -10.85
C LEU A 268 -6.37 -16.65 -12.33
N LEU A 269 -5.46 -17.22 -13.12
CA LEU A 269 -5.38 -16.99 -14.56
C LEU A 269 -6.65 -17.50 -15.27
N ALA A 270 -7.14 -18.69 -14.95
CA ALA A 270 -8.38 -19.22 -15.52
C ALA A 270 -9.60 -18.32 -15.21
N ALA A 271 -9.69 -17.77 -13.99
CA ALA A 271 -10.75 -16.85 -13.62
C ALA A 271 -10.65 -15.50 -14.39
N LEU A 272 -9.43 -15.02 -14.66
CA LEU A 272 -9.20 -13.82 -15.46
C LEU A 272 -9.52 -14.06 -16.94
N ASP A 273 -9.17 -15.23 -17.49
CA ASP A 273 -9.49 -15.62 -18.86
C ASP A 273 -11.00 -15.74 -19.08
N ASP A 274 -11.74 -16.37 -18.14
CA ASP A 274 -13.20 -16.40 -18.14
C ASP A 274 -13.82 -14.99 -18.12
N ALA A 275 -13.32 -14.14 -17.21
CA ALA A 275 -13.82 -12.76 -17.11
C ALA A 275 -13.56 -11.93 -18.38
N LEU A 276 -12.39 -12.11 -19.01
CA LEU A 276 -12.07 -11.48 -20.30
C LEU A 276 -12.96 -11.98 -21.42
N ALA A 277 -13.22 -13.28 -21.48
CA ALA A 277 -14.13 -13.87 -22.49
C ALA A 277 -15.58 -13.39 -22.34
N ARG A 278 -16.06 -13.18 -21.11
CA ARG A 278 -17.40 -12.66 -20.81
C ARG A 278 -17.51 -11.14 -20.99
N GLY A 279 -16.39 -10.42 -21.04
CA GLY A 279 -16.36 -8.98 -21.21
C GLY A 279 -17.09 -8.23 -20.08
N ARG A 280 -17.81 -7.15 -20.45
CA ARG A 280 -18.47 -6.27 -19.46
C ARG A 280 -19.43 -6.98 -18.48
N SER A 281 -20.01 -8.10 -18.87
CA SER A 281 -20.95 -8.84 -18.02
C SER A 281 -20.27 -9.44 -16.76
N ALA A 282 -18.96 -9.63 -16.79
CA ALA A 282 -18.17 -10.15 -15.67
C ALA A 282 -17.62 -9.03 -14.75
N LEU A 283 -17.72 -7.78 -15.17
CA LEU A 283 -17.10 -6.66 -14.46
C LEU A 283 -18.09 -6.01 -13.49
N ARG A 284 -17.56 -5.60 -12.32
CA ARG A 284 -18.33 -4.75 -11.40
C ARG A 284 -18.75 -3.47 -12.12
N PRO A 285 -20.03 -3.05 -11.99
CA PRO A 285 -20.48 -1.77 -12.53
C PRO A 285 -19.68 -0.60 -11.99
N GLU A 286 -19.41 0.40 -12.83
CA GLU A 286 -18.61 1.58 -12.45
C GLU A 286 -19.17 2.29 -11.20
N ALA A 287 -20.50 2.39 -11.10
CA ALA A 287 -21.19 3.01 -9.96
C ALA A 287 -21.00 2.26 -8.61
N TRP A 288 -20.48 1.03 -8.65
CA TRP A 288 -20.22 0.22 -7.44
C TRP A 288 -18.73 0.21 -7.06
N ARG A 289 -17.90 0.87 -7.83
CA ARG A 289 -16.49 1.06 -7.49
C ARG A 289 -16.35 2.24 -6.53
N GLY A 290 -15.30 2.20 -5.69
CA GLY A 290 -15.03 3.24 -4.72
C GLY A 290 -13.59 3.20 -4.21
N LEU A 291 -13.17 4.30 -3.59
CA LEU A 291 -11.90 4.46 -2.89
C LEU A 291 -12.07 4.18 -1.40
#